data_106a5175ec8c8b9aa1910c5d79bd87e8
#
_entry.id   106a5175ec8c8b9aa1910c5d79bd87e8
#
_cell.length_a   1.000
_cell.length_b   1.000
_cell.length_c   1.000
_cell.angle_alpha   90.00
_cell.angle_beta   90.00
_cell.angle_gamma   90.00
#
_symmetry.space_group_name_H-M   'P 1'
#
loop_
_entity.id
_entity.type
_entity.pdbx_description
1 polymer ?
#
loop_
_entity_poly.entity_id
_entity_poly.type
_entity_poly.pdbx_seq_one_letter_code
_entity_poly.pdbx_strand_id
1 'polypeptide(L)'
;MKKSLVYTKTGDKGTTSLVGGSRVPKTHIRLEAYGTVDELNSHLGWLNTYLQDESDRDFILSIQHKLFAIGSHLATDQEKTQLKAASIITPENVENIEREIDKLDEQLPELCAFIIPGGSRGAAVCHVCRTICRRAERRILALSETCTISPEVLAFVNRLSDYLFVLSRKINFDEQNNEIFWDNSWKLSLIHISEPTR
;
A
#
# COMPACT_ATOMS: atom_id res chain seq x y z
N MET A 1 1.92 -27.42 29.84
CA MET A 1 1.51 -26.25 29.06
C MET A 1 1.34 -26.63 27.59
N LYS A 2 0.26 -26.22 26.94
CA LYS A 2 0.05 -26.47 25.51
C LYS A 2 1.01 -25.53 24.74
N LYS A 3 1.88 -26.09 23.86
CA LYS A 3 2.81 -25.30 23.02
C LYS A 3 2.00 -24.43 22.03
N SER A 4 2.38 -23.14 21.88
CA SER A 4 1.80 -22.28 20.87
C SER A 4 2.10 -22.81 19.46
N LEU A 5 1.12 -22.72 18.57
CA LEU A 5 1.28 -23.06 17.15
C LEU A 5 1.85 -21.89 16.32
N VAL A 6 2.02 -20.71 16.94
CA VAL A 6 2.50 -19.51 16.26
C VAL A 6 3.97 -19.63 15.82
N TYR A 7 4.80 -20.34 16.60
CA TYR A 7 6.20 -20.52 16.25
C TYR A 7 6.53 -21.99 15.96
N THR A 8 7.13 -22.22 14.80
CA THR A 8 7.54 -23.57 14.35
C THR A 8 9.04 -23.77 14.42
N LYS A 9 9.83 -22.70 14.57
CA LYS A 9 11.31 -22.66 14.53
C LYS A 9 11.92 -23.13 13.19
N THR A 10 11.10 -23.40 12.17
CA THR A 10 11.58 -23.89 10.87
C THR A 10 12.25 -22.80 10.03
N GLY A 11 12.03 -21.53 10.39
CA GLY A 11 12.57 -20.35 9.72
C GLY A 11 13.86 -19.76 10.34
N ASP A 12 14.36 -20.31 11.45
CA ASP A 12 15.47 -19.72 12.23
C ASP A 12 16.80 -19.71 11.45
N LYS A 13 16.93 -20.59 10.45
CA LYS A 13 18.11 -20.68 9.56
C LYS A 13 18.01 -19.78 8.31
N GLY A 14 17.14 -18.75 8.31
CA GLY A 14 17.04 -17.77 7.22
C GLY A 14 16.28 -18.26 5.99
N THR A 15 15.55 -19.39 6.09
CA THR A 15 14.71 -19.91 4.99
C THR A 15 13.24 -19.96 5.38
N THR A 16 12.34 -19.94 4.38
CA THR A 16 10.89 -20.10 4.58
C THR A 16 10.32 -20.94 3.47
N SER A 17 9.04 -21.34 3.60
CA SER A 17 8.30 -22.06 2.56
C SER A 17 7.33 -21.14 1.86
N LEU A 18 7.28 -21.22 0.53
CA LEU A 18 6.20 -20.66 -0.28
C LEU A 18 4.95 -21.55 -0.20
N VAL A 19 3.81 -21.02 -0.63
CA VAL A 19 2.61 -21.83 -0.89
C VAL A 19 2.92 -22.75 -2.06
N GLY A 20 2.78 -24.08 -1.87
CA GLY A 20 3.28 -25.10 -2.79
C GLY A 20 4.51 -25.87 -2.26
N GLY A 21 5.06 -25.43 -1.12
CA GLY A 21 6.08 -26.16 -0.36
C GLY A 21 7.54 -25.86 -0.76
N SER A 22 7.80 -25.04 -1.76
CA SER A 22 9.15 -24.63 -2.14
C SER A 22 9.84 -23.88 -1.02
N ARG A 23 11.06 -24.32 -0.67
CA ARG A 23 11.89 -23.64 0.35
C ARG A 23 12.77 -22.58 -0.33
N VAL A 24 12.71 -21.36 0.16
CA VAL A 24 13.47 -20.22 -0.37
C VAL A 24 14.16 -19.44 0.76
N PRO A 25 15.23 -18.70 0.49
CA PRO A 25 15.79 -17.75 1.44
C PRO A 25 14.77 -16.67 1.82
N LYS A 26 14.82 -16.17 3.03
CA LYS A 26 13.93 -15.04 3.45
C LYS A 26 14.24 -13.72 2.70
N THR A 27 15.34 -13.66 1.97
CA THR A 27 15.71 -12.55 1.07
C THR A 27 15.23 -12.72 -0.37
N HIS A 28 14.42 -13.76 -0.64
CA HIS A 28 13.89 -14.04 -1.97
C HIS A 28 12.93 -12.94 -2.43
N ILE A 29 12.94 -12.60 -3.74
CA ILE A 29 12.14 -11.52 -4.33
C ILE A 29 10.62 -11.64 -4.04
N ARG A 30 10.08 -12.86 -3.95
CA ARG A 30 8.67 -13.07 -3.58
C ARG A 30 8.38 -12.56 -2.17
N LEU A 31 9.34 -12.76 -1.21
CA LEU A 31 9.21 -12.32 0.16
C LEU A 31 9.25 -10.79 0.26
N GLU A 32 10.10 -10.15 -0.55
CA GLU A 32 10.12 -8.70 -0.67
C GLU A 32 8.78 -8.16 -1.18
N ALA A 33 8.20 -8.81 -2.19
CA ALA A 33 6.93 -8.37 -2.77
C ALA A 33 5.77 -8.54 -1.77
N TYR A 34 5.50 -9.77 -1.28
CA TYR A 34 4.38 -9.97 -0.38
C TYR A 34 4.61 -9.37 1.01
N GLY A 35 5.87 -9.27 1.47
CA GLY A 35 6.21 -8.61 2.73
C GLY A 35 5.92 -7.10 2.67
N THR A 36 6.19 -6.44 1.54
CA THR A 36 5.82 -5.02 1.36
C THR A 36 4.30 -4.83 1.27
N VAL A 37 3.56 -5.81 0.71
CA VAL A 37 2.08 -5.80 0.72
C VAL A 37 1.56 -5.96 2.16
N ASP A 38 2.17 -6.80 2.97
CA ASP A 38 1.82 -6.98 4.38
C ASP A 38 2.13 -5.72 5.22
N GLU A 39 3.26 -5.06 4.95
CA GLU A 39 3.59 -3.75 5.51
C GLU A 39 2.51 -2.71 5.18
N LEU A 40 2.10 -2.61 3.90
CA LEU A 40 1.00 -1.74 3.49
C LEU A 40 -0.29 -2.06 4.25
N ASN A 41 -0.63 -3.33 4.34
CA ASN A 41 -1.84 -3.79 5.02
C ASN A 41 -1.86 -3.39 6.51
N SER A 42 -0.71 -3.50 7.18
CA SER A 42 -0.56 -3.07 8.57
C SER A 42 -0.72 -1.56 8.73
N HIS A 43 -0.17 -0.77 7.79
CA HIS A 43 -0.33 0.69 7.79
C HIS A 43 -1.76 1.13 7.48
N LEU A 44 -2.51 0.41 6.64
CA LEU A 44 -3.93 0.66 6.42
C LEU A 44 -4.75 0.40 7.69
N GLY A 45 -4.40 -0.64 8.47
CA GLY A 45 -4.98 -0.85 9.79
C GLY A 45 -4.73 0.33 10.75
N TRP A 46 -3.52 0.90 10.70
CA TRP A 46 -3.21 2.11 11.46
C TRP A 46 -4.00 3.31 10.94
N LEU A 47 -4.05 3.55 9.62
CA LEU A 47 -4.86 4.61 9.00
C LEU A 47 -6.32 4.51 9.45
N ASN A 48 -6.90 3.30 9.46
CA ASN A 48 -8.29 3.06 9.79
C ASN A 48 -8.66 3.58 11.20
N THR A 49 -7.70 3.67 12.12
CA THR A 49 -7.93 4.22 13.47
C THR A 49 -8.15 5.74 13.49
N TYR A 50 -7.82 6.44 12.42
CA TYR A 50 -8.02 7.90 12.28
C TYR A 50 -9.27 8.27 11.48
N LEU A 51 -9.83 7.34 10.70
CA LEU A 51 -11.00 7.60 9.87
C LEU A 51 -12.25 7.78 10.73
N GLN A 52 -12.98 8.86 10.50
CA GLN A 52 -14.23 9.17 11.21
C GLN A 52 -15.44 8.59 10.47
N ASP A 53 -15.43 8.63 9.15
CA ASP A 53 -16.49 8.12 8.30
C ASP A 53 -16.50 6.59 8.30
N GLU A 54 -17.66 5.99 8.57
CA GLU A 54 -17.82 4.53 8.64
C GLU A 54 -17.66 3.89 7.26
N SER A 55 -18.12 4.55 6.19
CA SER A 55 -17.98 4.03 4.83
C SER A 55 -16.51 3.97 4.39
N ASP A 56 -15.69 4.97 4.74
CA ASP A 56 -14.26 4.96 4.49
C ASP A 56 -13.56 3.83 5.26
N ARG A 57 -13.94 3.61 6.53
CA ARG A 57 -13.40 2.52 7.35
C ARG A 57 -13.71 1.15 6.76
N ASP A 58 -14.95 0.95 6.33
CA ASP A 58 -15.40 -0.31 5.73
C ASP A 58 -14.73 -0.56 4.39
N PHE A 59 -14.53 0.50 3.58
CA PHE A 59 -13.82 0.38 2.32
C PHE A 59 -12.34 0.03 2.53
N ILE A 60 -11.65 0.69 3.47
CA ILE A 60 -10.26 0.34 3.85
C ILE A 60 -10.19 -1.11 4.34
N LEU A 61 -11.14 -1.57 5.15
CA LEU A 61 -11.18 -2.97 5.60
C LEU A 61 -11.35 -3.94 4.41
N SER A 62 -12.19 -3.59 3.44
CA SER A 62 -12.36 -4.38 2.22
C SER A 62 -11.06 -4.48 1.40
N ILE A 63 -10.31 -3.38 1.30
CA ILE A 63 -8.97 -3.34 0.68
C ILE A 63 -8.00 -4.25 1.44
N GLN A 64 -8.00 -4.22 2.77
CA GLN A 64 -7.14 -5.08 3.59
C GLN A 64 -7.38 -6.58 3.30
N HIS A 65 -8.64 -7.00 3.13
CA HIS A 65 -8.96 -8.36 2.70
C HIS A 65 -8.40 -8.69 1.30
N LYS A 66 -8.44 -7.74 0.36
CA LYS A 66 -7.86 -7.94 -0.98
C LYS A 66 -6.32 -7.98 -0.94
N LEU A 67 -5.68 -7.22 -0.05
CA LEU A 67 -4.22 -7.30 0.14
C LEU A 67 -3.79 -8.66 0.69
N PHE A 68 -4.59 -9.33 1.53
CA PHE A 68 -4.34 -10.72 1.90
C PHE A 68 -4.45 -11.68 0.70
N ALA A 69 -5.44 -11.47 -0.18
CA ALA A 69 -5.56 -12.24 -1.42
C ALA A 69 -4.33 -12.04 -2.32
N ILE A 70 -3.87 -10.79 -2.49
CA ILE A 70 -2.66 -10.44 -3.24
C ILE A 70 -1.42 -11.08 -2.59
N GLY A 71 -1.25 -10.97 -1.28
CA GLY A 71 -0.14 -11.60 -0.55
C GLY A 71 -0.09 -13.12 -0.78
N SER A 72 -1.25 -13.78 -0.73
CA SER A 72 -1.37 -15.21 -1.04
C SER A 72 -1.02 -15.53 -2.49
N HIS A 73 -1.48 -14.71 -3.46
CA HIS A 73 -1.11 -14.83 -4.87
C HIS A 73 0.41 -14.79 -5.06
N LEU A 74 1.05 -13.75 -4.50
CA LEU A 74 2.50 -13.54 -4.64
C LEU A 74 3.32 -14.62 -3.95
N ALA A 75 2.83 -15.16 -2.83
CA ALA A 75 3.47 -16.24 -2.09
C ALA A 75 3.30 -17.63 -2.75
N THR A 76 2.40 -17.78 -3.74
CA THR A 76 2.12 -19.07 -4.39
C THR A 76 3.15 -19.38 -5.46
N ASP A 77 3.81 -20.53 -5.31
CA ASP A 77 4.64 -21.14 -6.35
C ASP A 77 3.74 -21.82 -7.37
N GLN A 78 3.38 -21.11 -8.45
CA GLN A 78 2.43 -21.55 -9.46
C GLN A 78 2.96 -22.68 -10.34
N GLU A 79 4.26 -22.98 -10.29
CA GLU A 79 4.82 -24.17 -10.93
C GLU A 79 4.46 -25.47 -10.18
N LYS A 80 4.16 -25.35 -8.86
CA LYS A 80 3.86 -26.50 -8.00
C LYS A 80 2.41 -26.61 -7.58
N THR A 81 1.68 -25.49 -7.56
CA THR A 81 0.29 -25.48 -7.12
C THR A 81 -0.51 -24.37 -7.78
N GLN A 82 -1.79 -24.60 -7.98
CA GLN A 82 -2.69 -23.59 -8.54
C GLN A 82 -3.06 -22.52 -7.51
N LEU A 83 -3.35 -21.33 -8.00
CA LEU A 83 -3.92 -20.26 -7.19
C LEU A 83 -5.28 -20.68 -6.62
N LYS A 84 -5.51 -20.41 -5.34
CA LYS A 84 -6.84 -20.58 -4.75
C LYS A 84 -7.76 -19.46 -5.24
N ALA A 85 -9.04 -19.75 -5.40
CA ALA A 85 -10.06 -18.75 -5.79
C ALA A 85 -10.02 -17.49 -4.88
N ALA A 86 -9.78 -17.67 -3.57
CA ALA A 86 -9.64 -16.56 -2.64
C ALA A 86 -8.40 -15.67 -2.85
N SER A 87 -7.45 -16.10 -3.69
CA SER A 87 -6.22 -15.35 -4.01
C SER A 87 -6.30 -14.65 -5.38
N ILE A 88 -7.47 -14.67 -6.02
CA ILE A 88 -7.69 -14.06 -7.33
C ILE A 88 -8.27 -12.65 -7.13
N ILE A 89 -7.65 -11.67 -7.77
CA ILE A 89 -8.19 -10.33 -7.94
C ILE A 89 -8.92 -10.29 -9.28
N THR A 90 -10.12 -9.75 -9.28
CA THR A 90 -10.97 -9.64 -10.47
C THR A 90 -10.99 -8.22 -11.04
N PRO A 91 -11.35 -8.01 -12.31
CA PRO A 91 -11.56 -6.67 -12.87
C PRO A 91 -12.54 -5.83 -12.03
N GLU A 92 -13.61 -6.43 -11.52
CA GLU A 92 -14.59 -5.77 -10.65
C GLU A 92 -13.94 -5.20 -9.38
N ASN A 93 -12.90 -5.85 -8.83
CA ASN A 93 -12.19 -5.32 -7.66
C ASN A 93 -11.44 -4.03 -8.00
N VAL A 94 -10.92 -3.90 -9.22
CA VAL A 94 -10.27 -2.67 -9.71
C VAL A 94 -11.32 -1.59 -9.94
N GLU A 95 -12.41 -1.90 -10.62
CA GLU A 95 -13.53 -0.99 -10.87
C GLU A 95 -14.15 -0.46 -9.58
N ASN A 96 -14.18 -1.26 -8.51
CA ASN A 96 -14.66 -0.82 -7.21
C ASN A 96 -13.78 0.30 -6.61
N ILE A 97 -12.45 0.22 -6.78
CA ILE A 97 -11.55 1.30 -6.35
C ILE A 97 -11.78 2.54 -7.21
N GLU A 98 -11.91 2.37 -8.53
CA GLU A 98 -12.13 3.49 -9.46
C GLU A 98 -13.41 4.24 -9.12
N ARG A 99 -14.51 3.52 -8.88
CA ARG A 99 -15.79 4.13 -8.45
C ARG A 99 -15.67 4.89 -7.13
N GLU A 100 -14.89 4.38 -6.19
CA GLU A 100 -14.70 5.07 -4.92
C GLU A 100 -13.81 6.31 -5.07
N ILE A 101 -12.79 6.26 -5.95
CA ILE A 101 -12.00 7.45 -6.32
C ILE A 101 -12.91 8.54 -6.89
N ASP A 102 -13.73 8.21 -7.90
CA ASP A 102 -14.64 9.16 -8.55
C ASP A 102 -15.61 9.79 -7.54
N LYS A 103 -16.23 8.96 -6.70
CA LYS A 103 -17.16 9.40 -5.64
C LYS A 103 -16.49 10.36 -4.64
N LEU A 104 -15.24 10.12 -4.24
CA LEU A 104 -14.52 10.99 -3.32
C LEU A 104 -14.08 12.28 -3.99
N ASP A 105 -13.57 12.20 -5.22
CA ASP A 105 -13.03 13.36 -5.95
C ASP A 105 -14.12 14.36 -6.33
N GLU A 106 -15.35 13.89 -6.63
CA GLU A 106 -16.53 14.75 -6.86
C GLU A 106 -16.86 15.68 -5.69
N GLN A 107 -16.45 15.33 -4.47
CA GLN A 107 -16.71 16.11 -3.25
C GLN A 107 -15.59 17.11 -2.94
N LEU A 108 -14.48 17.06 -3.67
CA LEU A 108 -13.27 17.81 -3.37
C LEU A 108 -13.10 19.01 -4.32
N PRO A 109 -12.45 20.08 -3.86
CA PRO A 109 -12.03 21.16 -4.75
C PRO A 109 -11.12 20.64 -5.88
N GLU A 110 -11.20 21.30 -7.04
CA GLU A 110 -10.32 20.96 -8.16
C GLU A 110 -8.83 21.03 -7.77
N LEU A 111 -8.07 20.03 -8.22
CA LEU A 111 -6.64 19.94 -7.95
C LEU A 111 -5.86 20.81 -8.94
N CYS A 112 -5.38 21.97 -8.50
CA CYS A 112 -4.68 22.95 -9.35
C CYS A 112 -3.15 22.88 -9.28
N ALA A 113 -2.58 22.19 -8.27
CA ALA A 113 -1.12 22.10 -8.06
C ALA A 113 -0.76 20.84 -7.27
N PHE A 114 0.54 20.50 -7.22
CA PHE A 114 1.03 19.43 -6.37
C PHE A 114 0.85 19.76 -4.89
N ILE A 115 0.37 18.77 -4.12
CA ILE A 115 0.17 18.90 -2.68
C ILE A 115 1.41 18.38 -1.95
N ILE A 116 1.88 19.15 -0.97
CA ILE A 116 2.89 18.69 -0.01
C ILE A 116 2.23 17.65 0.91
N PRO A 117 2.77 16.41 0.99
CA PRO A 117 2.22 15.38 1.85
C PRO A 117 2.19 15.83 3.32
N GLY A 118 0.99 15.86 3.93
CA GLY A 118 0.81 16.33 5.30
C GLY A 118 -0.64 16.69 5.60
N GLY A 119 -0.83 17.60 6.54
CA GLY A 119 -2.14 18.02 7.02
C GLY A 119 -2.49 17.36 8.35
N SER A 120 -3.68 16.83 8.48
CA SER A 120 -4.13 16.12 9.67
C SER A 120 -3.34 14.82 9.89
N ARG A 121 -3.47 14.23 11.09
CA ARG A 121 -2.80 12.96 11.41
C ARG A 121 -3.25 11.83 10.47
N GLY A 122 -4.55 11.74 10.20
CA GLY A 122 -5.11 10.75 9.28
C GLY A 122 -4.59 10.94 7.86
N ALA A 123 -4.60 12.17 7.34
CA ALA A 123 -4.09 12.50 6.01
C ALA A 123 -2.59 12.19 5.88
N ALA A 124 -1.78 12.54 6.88
CA ALA A 124 -0.35 12.25 6.88
C ALA A 124 -0.07 10.74 6.86
N VAL A 125 -0.79 9.94 7.66
CA VAL A 125 -0.68 8.47 7.65
C VAL A 125 -1.16 7.91 6.30
N CYS A 126 -2.22 8.48 5.71
CA CYS A 126 -2.71 8.08 4.39
C CYS A 126 -1.64 8.30 3.30
N HIS A 127 -0.91 9.42 3.34
CA HIS A 127 0.24 9.65 2.45
C HIS A 127 1.38 8.64 2.67
N VAL A 128 1.64 8.20 3.91
CA VAL A 128 2.60 7.11 4.18
C VAL A 128 2.12 5.82 3.53
N CYS A 129 0.84 5.44 3.72
CA CYS A 129 0.24 4.28 3.05
C CYS A 129 0.39 4.35 1.53
N ARG A 130 0.12 5.52 0.93
CA ARG A 130 0.28 5.76 -0.51
C ARG A 130 1.70 5.49 -0.99
N THR A 131 2.71 5.97 -0.28
CA THR A 131 4.11 5.77 -0.69
C THR A 131 4.58 4.33 -0.49
N ILE A 132 4.09 3.64 0.53
CA ILE A 132 4.32 2.20 0.73
C ILE A 132 3.62 1.40 -0.38
N CYS A 133 2.39 1.76 -0.76
CA CYS A 133 1.65 1.15 -1.87
C CYS A 133 2.46 1.23 -3.18
N ARG A 134 3.01 2.40 -3.52
CA ARG A 134 3.89 2.58 -4.68
C ARG A 134 5.19 1.77 -4.58
N ARG A 135 5.72 1.55 -3.38
CA ARG A 135 6.85 0.64 -3.17
C ARG A 135 6.44 -0.81 -3.40
N ALA A 136 5.28 -1.23 -2.89
CA ALA A 136 4.73 -2.57 -3.12
C ALA A 136 4.53 -2.83 -4.62
N GLU A 137 3.95 -1.89 -5.36
CA GLU A 137 3.80 -1.96 -6.82
C GLU A 137 5.13 -2.25 -7.52
N ARG A 138 6.18 -1.47 -7.21
CA ARG A 138 7.52 -1.70 -7.81
C ARG A 138 8.12 -3.05 -7.45
N ARG A 139 7.87 -3.58 -6.24
CA ARG A 139 8.31 -4.92 -5.83
C ARG A 139 7.56 -6.02 -6.55
N ILE A 140 6.26 -5.83 -6.79
CA ILE A 140 5.44 -6.77 -7.58
C ILE A 140 5.86 -6.74 -9.05
N LEU A 141 6.13 -5.56 -9.62
CA LEU A 141 6.66 -5.43 -10.99
C LEU A 141 8.01 -6.13 -11.13
N ALA A 142 8.94 -5.95 -10.21
CA ALA A 142 10.22 -6.67 -10.24
C ALA A 142 10.02 -8.19 -10.13
N LEU A 143 9.05 -8.66 -9.32
CA LEU A 143 8.71 -10.09 -9.27
C LEU A 143 8.11 -10.58 -10.58
N SER A 144 7.32 -9.77 -11.29
CA SER A 144 6.70 -10.15 -12.57
C SER A 144 7.70 -10.43 -13.70
N GLU A 145 8.94 -9.98 -13.56
CA GLU A 145 10.05 -10.34 -14.48
C GLU A 145 10.45 -11.81 -14.34
N THR A 146 10.14 -12.46 -13.23
CA THR A 146 10.56 -13.84 -12.92
C THR A 146 9.43 -14.85 -12.87
N CYS A 147 8.18 -14.41 -12.75
CA CYS A 147 7.02 -15.28 -12.71
C CYS A 147 5.75 -14.54 -13.18
N THR A 148 4.74 -15.30 -13.56
CA THR A 148 3.46 -14.74 -13.99
C THR A 148 2.72 -14.12 -12.82
N ILE A 149 2.38 -12.84 -12.94
CA ILE A 149 1.50 -12.09 -12.03
C ILE A 149 0.27 -11.65 -12.84
N SER A 150 -0.92 -11.79 -12.25
CA SER A 150 -2.16 -11.36 -12.90
C SER A 150 -2.14 -9.83 -13.14
N PRO A 151 -2.55 -9.39 -14.34
CA PRO A 151 -2.67 -7.95 -14.64
C PRO A 151 -3.57 -7.21 -13.66
N GLU A 152 -4.61 -7.87 -13.14
CA GLU A 152 -5.55 -7.30 -12.18
C GLU A 152 -4.88 -6.99 -10.83
N VAL A 153 -3.88 -7.78 -10.42
CA VAL A 153 -3.07 -7.50 -9.22
C VAL A 153 -2.28 -6.20 -9.42
N LEU A 154 -1.65 -6.03 -10.56
CA LEU A 154 -0.88 -4.82 -10.88
C LEU A 154 -1.81 -3.60 -10.97
N ALA A 155 -2.93 -3.73 -11.68
CA ALA A 155 -3.92 -2.67 -11.81
C ALA A 155 -4.51 -2.26 -10.45
N PHE A 156 -4.84 -3.25 -9.60
CA PHE A 156 -5.38 -3.01 -8.26
C PHE A 156 -4.42 -2.19 -7.39
N VAL A 157 -3.14 -2.59 -7.32
CA VAL A 157 -2.16 -1.90 -6.47
C VAL A 157 -1.84 -0.51 -7.02
N ASN A 158 -1.78 -0.33 -8.34
CA ASN A 158 -1.62 0.97 -8.96
C ASN A 158 -2.80 1.89 -8.60
N ARG A 159 -4.04 1.45 -8.82
CA ARG A 159 -5.26 2.20 -8.53
C ARG A 159 -5.43 2.49 -7.04
N LEU A 160 -4.99 1.56 -6.17
CA LEU A 160 -4.98 1.78 -4.72
C LEU A 160 -4.10 2.98 -4.33
N SER A 161 -2.98 3.23 -5.02
CA SER A 161 -2.16 4.39 -4.74
C SER A 161 -2.87 5.71 -5.07
N ASP A 162 -3.70 5.73 -6.11
CA ASP A 162 -4.50 6.89 -6.52
C ASP A 162 -5.66 7.12 -5.52
N TYR A 163 -6.34 6.05 -5.12
CA TYR A 163 -7.35 6.10 -4.06
C TYR A 163 -6.81 6.71 -2.76
N LEU A 164 -5.64 6.25 -2.31
CA LEU A 164 -5.01 6.77 -1.09
C LEU A 164 -4.62 8.26 -1.22
N PHE A 165 -4.32 8.72 -2.42
CA PHE A 165 -4.11 10.15 -2.65
C PHE A 165 -5.41 10.94 -2.47
N VAL A 166 -6.49 10.51 -3.12
CA VAL A 166 -7.80 11.19 -3.02
C VAL A 166 -8.35 11.11 -1.59
N LEU A 167 -8.22 9.95 -0.93
CA LEU A 167 -8.62 9.78 0.47
C LEU A 167 -7.85 10.74 1.40
N SER A 168 -6.55 10.95 1.17
CA SER A 168 -5.77 11.89 2.00
C SER A 168 -6.28 13.33 1.88
N ARG A 169 -6.76 13.73 0.69
CA ARG A 169 -7.39 15.02 0.46
C ARG A 169 -8.75 15.11 1.17
N LYS A 170 -9.58 14.05 1.04
CA LYS A 170 -10.88 13.98 1.74
C LYS A 170 -10.70 14.11 3.25
N ILE A 171 -9.77 13.39 3.85
CA ILE A 171 -9.51 13.47 5.30
C ILE A 171 -9.15 14.91 5.70
N ASN A 172 -8.28 15.60 4.95
CA ASN A 172 -7.96 16.99 5.21
C ASN A 172 -9.19 17.90 5.06
N PHE A 173 -9.99 17.69 4.02
CA PHE A 173 -11.20 18.47 3.76
C PHE A 173 -12.22 18.31 4.89
N ASP A 174 -12.52 17.09 5.31
CA ASP A 174 -13.47 16.77 6.38
C ASP A 174 -13.01 17.34 7.74
N GLU A 175 -11.71 17.29 8.02
CA GLU A 175 -11.12 17.84 9.26
C GLU A 175 -10.81 19.35 9.16
N GLN A 176 -11.24 20.01 8.08
CA GLN A 176 -11.03 21.45 7.83
C GLN A 176 -9.55 21.86 7.88
N ASN A 177 -8.65 20.97 7.50
CA ASN A 177 -7.24 21.25 7.35
C ASN A 177 -6.94 21.71 5.92
N ASN A 178 -6.22 22.82 5.80
CA ASN A 178 -5.81 23.34 4.49
C ASN A 178 -4.72 22.45 3.87
N GLU A 179 -4.90 22.11 2.59
CA GLU A 179 -3.84 21.52 1.78
C GLU A 179 -2.72 22.54 1.55
N ILE A 180 -1.49 22.11 1.70
CA ILE A 180 -0.32 22.92 1.40
C ILE A 180 0.12 22.57 -0.03
N PHE A 181 -0.01 23.52 -0.93
CA PHE A 181 0.43 23.34 -2.32
C PHE A 181 1.93 23.57 -2.45
N TRP A 182 2.56 22.76 -3.31
CA TRP A 182 3.96 22.96 -3.66
C TRP A 182 4.11 24.26 -4.47
N ASP A 183 4.92 25.16 -3.94
CA ASP A 183 5.28 26.43 -4.58
C ASP A 183 6.73 26.36 -5.04
N ASN A 184 6.96 26.37 -6.35
CA ASN A 184 8.29 26.37 -6.94
C ASN A 184 9.04 27.70 -6.76
N SER A 185 8.33 28.77 -6.36
CA SER A 185 8.92 30.04 -5.98
C SER A 185 9.48 30.04 -4.55
N TRP A 186 9.25 28.94 -3.80
CA TRP A 186 9.80 28.76 -2.46
C TRP A 186 11.32 28.77 -2.55
N LYS A 187 11.87 30.00 -2.49
CA LYS A 187 13.30 30.16 -2.25
C LYS A 187 13.55 29.51 -0.90
N LEU A 188 14.30 28.43 -0.92
CA LEU A 188 15.01 27.97 0.26
C LEU A 188 15.62 29.24 0.86
N SER A 189 14.97 29.79 1.90
CA SER A 189 15.58 30.82 2.71
C SER A 189 16.80 30.13 3.27
N LEU A 190 17.89 30.41 2.64
CA LEU A 190 19.22 29.92 2.84
C LEU A 190 19.41 29.54 4.30
N ILE A 191 19.47 28.25 4.57
CA ILE A 191 20.38 27.78 5.59
C ILE A 191 21.72 28.39 5.18
N HIS A 192 22.10 29.48 5.83
CA HIS A 192 23.42 30.03 5.76
C HIS A 192 24.37 28.95 6.25
N ILE A 193 24.82 28.13 5.34
CA ILE A 193 26.05 27.36 5.55
C ILE A 193 27.12 28.43 5.49
N SER A 194 27.45 29.00 6.65
CA SER A 194 28.64 29.81 6.81
C SER A 194 29.81 28.97 6.32
N GLU A 195 30.43 29.40 5.22
CA GLU A 195 31.69 28.81 4.77
C GLU A 195 32.67 28.83 5.94
N PRO A 196 33.40 27.73 6.20
CA PRO A 196 34.42 27.74 7.20
C PRO A 196 35.49 28.77 6.76
N THR A 197 35.59 29.85 7.52
CA THR A 197 36.71 30.80 7.41
C THR A 197 38.01 30.03 7.50
N ARG A 198 38.85 30.20 6.49
CA ARG A 198 40.24 29.73 6.46
C ARG A 198 41.07 30.35 7.58
#